data_d91f67ac5a7aaf21209419c801bc8d46
#
_entry.id   d91f67ac5a7aaf21209419c801bc8d46
#
_cell.length_a   1.000
_cell.length_b   1.000
_cell.length_c   1.000
_cell.angle_alpha   90.00
_cell.angle_beta   90.00
_cell.angle_gamma   90.00
#
_symmetry.space_group_name_H-M   'P 1'
#
loop_
_entity.id
_entity.type
_entity.pdbx_description
1 polymer ?
#
loop_
_entity_poly.entity_id
_entity_poly.type
_entity_poly.pdbx_seq_one_letter_code
_entity_poly.pdbx_strand_id
1 'polypeptide(L)'
;MIEALRELMFTSGLFNMTFQEVIVVGIAILLIYLAIKKEYEPYLLIPIGFGMLLANLPLTGIMDPVTAEESGGLLYYLYQGVGTGIFPALIFLCLGASTDFGPLIANPKTLLLGGAAQFGIFAAFFGAIAFGMSPNESAAIGIIGGADGPTAIYGASQLAEHILPTIAIAAYSYMALVPIIQPPIMRALTTKEERKTVMTQARPVSKKEKIIFPIAVTLFVGLLIPSATTLVGMLMLGNLIRESDVVPLLANTLENSMMYIITILLGVSVGASADAATLLSVDTILIIALGLLAFIFGTVSGILMGKLMYKLTNGKVNPLIGSAGVSAVPMAARVSQSEGIKANPNNYLLMHAMGPNVAGVIGSAVAAGIFLSFFG
;
A
#
# COMPACT_ATOMS: atom_id res chain seq x y z
N MET A 1 11.49 37.17 -37.67
CA MET A 1 12.00 35.77 -37.65
C MET A 1 12.89 35.53 -36.42
N ILE A 2 13.95 36.31 -36.18
CA ILE A 2 14.84 36.16 -35.01
C ILE A 2 14.07 36.47 -33.71
N GLU A 3 13.23 37.50 -33.66
CA GLU A 3 12.37 37.83 -32.51
C GLU A 3 11.35 36.74 -32.26
N ALA A 4 10.67 36.24 -33.28
CA ALA A 4 9.72 35.13 -33.12
C ALA A 4 10.41 33.83 -32.66
N LEU A 5 11.63 33.54 -33.12
CA LEU A 5 12.44 32.43 -32.62
C LEU A 5 12.84 32.64 -31.14
N ARG A 6 13.19 33.87 -30.78
CA ARG A 6 13.55 34.23 -29.42
C ARG A 6 12.33 34.14 -28.48
N GLU A 7 11.17 34.60 -28.90
CA GLU A 7 9.92 34.49 -28.21
C GLU A 7 9.50 33.02 -28.01
N LEU A 8 9.60 32.19 -29.06
CA LEU A 8 9.38 30.75 -29.00
C LEU A 8 10.35 30.06 -28.03
N MET A 9 11.60 30.50 -27.96
CA MET A 9 12.56 29.99 -26.97
C MET A 9 12.15 30.32 -25.54
N PHE A 10 11.74 31.56 -25.25
CA PHE A 10 11.34 31.96 -23.91
C PHE A 10 10.00 31.38 -23.45
N THR A 11 9.11 31.06 -24.39
CA THR A 11 7.83 30.38 -24.12
C THR A 11 7.92 28.86 -24.12
N SER A 12 9.08 28.28 -24.53
CA SER A 12 9.26 26.83 -24.50
C SER A 12 9.71 26.33 -23.13
N GLY A 13 9.15 25.22 -22.67
CA GLY A 13 9.54 24.56 -21.43
C GLY A 13 11.02 24.15 -21.39
N LEU A 14 11.66 23.94 -22.57
CA LEU A 14 13.05 23.50 -22.65
C LEU A 14 14.04 24.50 -22.03
N PHE A 15 13.82 25.81 -22.22
CA PHE A 15 14.69 26.85 -21.69
C PHE A 15 14.30 27.31 -20.29
N ASN A 16 13.12 26.93 -19.82
CA ASN A 16 12.62 27.25 -18.49
C ASN A 16 12.82 26.10 -17.48
N MET A 17 13.39 24.96 -17.93
CA MET A 17 13.60 23.80 -17.08
C MET A 17 14.73 24.01 -16.07
N THR A 18 14.42 23.88 -14.81
CA THR A 18 15.38 23.97 -13.70
C THR A 18 16.19 22.66 -13.58
N PHE A 19 17.38 22.73 -12.96
CA PHE A 19 18.19 21.55 -12.70
C PHE A 19 17.46 20.53 -11.79
N GLN A 20 16.66 21.00 -10.86
CA GLN A 20 15.86 20.15 -9.96
C GLN A 20 14.79 19.38 -10.74
N GLU A 21 14.09 20.04 -11.67
CA GLU A 21 13.10 19.39 -12.54
C GLU A 21 13.75 18.32 -13.45
N VAL A 22 14.95 18.57 -13.96
CA VAL A 22 15.72 17.57 -14.74
C VAL A 22 15.98 16.31 -13.91
N ILE A 23 16.36 16.46 -12.62
CA ILE A 23 16.57 15.32 -11.72
C ILE A 23 15.27 14.56 -11.51
N VAL A 24 14.16 15.24 -11.25
CA VAL A 24 12.86 14.58 -11.00
C VAL A 24 12.33 13.89 -12.26
N VAL A 25 12.47 14.49 -13.43
CA VAL A 25 12.18 13.84 -14.70
C VAL A 25 13.05 12.59 -14.89
N GLY A 26 14.33 12.66 -14.51
CA GLY A 26 15.22 11.48 -14.49
C GLY A 26 14.73 10.39 -13.55
N ILE A 27 14.27 10.74 -12.36
CA ILE A 27 13.64 9.79 -11.40
C ILE A 27 12.37 9.19 -12.00
N ALA A 28 11.50 9.99 -12.61
CA ALA A 28 10.28 9.55 -13.28
C ALA A 28 10.58 8.50 -14.37
N ILE A 29 11.55 8.77 -15.22
CA ILE A 29 12.02 7.84 -16.27
C ILE A 29 12.59 6.56 -15.65
N LEU A 30 13.35 6.67 -14.56
CA LEU A 30 13.88 5.52 -13.82
C LEU A 30 12.74 4.64 -13.25
N LEU A 31 11.71 5.23 -12.65
CA LEU A 31 10.55 4.48 -12.14
C LEU A 31 9.83 3.74 -13.26
N ILE A 32 9.59 4.40 -14.40
CA ILE A 32 8.99 3.77 -15.59
C ILE A 32 9.90 2.64 -16.12
N TYR A 33 11.21 2.84 -16.18
CA TYR A 33 12.16 1.80 -16.58
C TYR A 33 12.12 0.59 -15.65
N LEU A 34 12.10 0.80 -14.33
CA LEU A 34 12.01 -0.28 -13.35
C LEU A 34 10.70 -1.05 -13.48
N ALA A 35 9.59 -0.34 -13.70
CA ALA A 35 8.28 -0.95 -13.93
C ALA A 35 8.27 -1.84 -15.18
N ILE A 36 8.81 -1.35 -16.31
CA ILE A 36 8.80 -2.07 -17.59
C ILE A 36 9.84 -3.19 -17.62
N LYS A 37 11.10 -2.90 -17.22
CA LYS A 37 12.22 -3.83 -17.39
C LYS A 37 12.35 -4.83 -16.25
N LYS A 38 11.96 -4.44 -15.03
CA LYS A 38 12.06 -5.27 -13.83
C LYS A 38 10.71 -5.79 -13.34
N GLU A 39 9.62 -5.37 -14.00
CA GLU A 39 8.24 -5.73 -13.63
C GLU A 39 7.90 -5.38 -12.16
N TYR A 40 8.50 -4.30 -11.65
CA TYR A 40 8.25 -3.81 -10.31
C TYR A 40 6.94 -3.03 -10.28
N GLU A 41 5.87 -3.63 -9.75
CA GLU A 41 4.52 -3.05 -9.62
C GLU A 41 4.12 -2.19 -10.85
N PRO A 42 4.12 -2.75 -12.09
CA PRO A 42 3.97 -1.98 -13.31
C PRO A 42 2.64 -1.22 -13.38
N TYR A 43 1.58 -1.77 -12.80
CA TYR A 43 0.26 -1.12 -12.80
C TYR A 43 0.24 0.21 -12.04
N LEU A 44 1.15 0.42 -11.09
CA LEU A 44 1.24 1.63 -10.28
C LEU A 44 2.42 2.50 -10.66
N LEU A 45 3.63 1.92 -10.80
CA LEU A 45 4.83 2.73 -11.07
C LEU A 45 4.83 3.38 -12.46
N ILE A 46 4.17 2.80 -13.48
CA ILE A 46 4.03 3.44 -14.78
C ILE A 46 3.18 4.72 -14.67
N PRO A 47 1.93 4.68 -14.15
CA PRO A 47 1.13 5.90 -13.98
C PRO A 47 1.79 6.93 -13.05
N ILE A 48 2.40 6.51 -11.94
CA ILE A 48 3.10 7.42 -11.01
C ILE A 48 4.26 8.11 -11.74
N GLY A 49 5.15 7.34 -12.40
CA GLY A 49 6.27 7.91 -13.12
C GLY A 49 5.83 8.84 -14.25
N PHE A 50 4.75 8.50 -14.95
CA PHE A 50 4.23 9.35 -16.04
C PHE A 50 3.56 10.63 -15.51
N GLY A 51 2.81 10.55 -14.41
CA GLY A 51 2.23 11.71 -13.73
C GLY A 51 3.32 12.68 -13.23
N MET A 52 4.38 12.13 -12.60
CA MET A 52 5.56 12.88 -12.16
C MET A 52 6.26 13.57 -13.35
N LEU A 53 6.42 12.86 -14.47
CA LEU A 53 7.00 13.43 -15.67
C LEU A 53 6.16 14.61 -16.17
N LEU A 54 4.85 14.46 -16.31
CA LEU A 54 3.97 15.51 -16.82
C LEU A 54 3.98 16.77 -15.96
N ALA A 55 3.92 16.60 -14.63
CA ALA A 55 3.84 17.73 -13.69
C ALA A 55 5.15 18.51 -13.55
N ASN A 56 6.30 17.86 -13.82
CA ASN A 56 7.62 18.51 -13.75
C ASN A 56 8.11 18.99 -15.13
N LEU A 57 7.24 19.07 -16.13
CA LEU A 57 7.50 19.81 -17.37
C LEU A 57 7.10 21.27 -17.18
N PRO A 58 8.02 22.24 -17.37
CA PRO A 58 7.73 23.65 -17.16
C PRO A 58 6.63 24.18 -18.05
N LEU A 59 5.88 25.17 -17.60
CA LEU A 59 4.87 25.93 -18.33
C LEU A 59 3.66 25.13 -18.83
N THR A 60 3.44 23.92 -18.33
CA THR A 60 2.31 23.07 -18.77
C THR A 60 0.98 23.48 -18.14
N GLY A 61 0.99 24.13 -16.98
CA GLY A 61 -0.21 24.49 -16.23
C GLY A 61 -1.07 23.28 -15.76
N ILE A 62 -0.58 22.06 -15.97
CA ILE A 62 -1.36 20.82 -15.78
C ILE A 62 -1.73 20.57 -14.30
N MET A 63 -0.93 21.12 -13.37
CA MET A 63 -1.14 21.05 -11.91
C MET A 63 -1.52 22.39 -11.28
N ASP A 64 -1.73 23.43 -12.09
CA ASP A 64 -2.05 24.75 -11.56
C ASP A 64 -3.37 24.72 -10.78
N PRO A 65 -3.44 25.33 -9.59
CA PRO A 65 -4.65 25.37 -8.80
C PRO A 65 -5.71 26.29 -9.47
N VAL A 66 -6.97 26.09 -9.10
CA VAL A 66 -8.05 27.00 -9.49
C VAL A 66 -7.83 28.36 -8.87
N THR A 67 -7.90 29.41 -9.67
CA THR A 67 -7.89 30.82 -9.23
C THR A 67 -9.21 31.51 -9.60
N ALA A 68 -9.41 32.76 -9.18
CA ALA A 68 -10.60 33.53 -9.54
C ALA A 68 -10.70 33.83 -11.07
N GLU A 69 -9.56 33.79 -11.76
CA GLU A 69 -9.43 34.19 -13.16
C GLU A 69 -9.20 32.99 -14.09
N GLU A 70 -8.68 31.86 -13.59
CA GLU A 70 -8.29 30.71 -14.39
C GLU A 70 -8.83 29.39 -13.80
N SER A 71 -9.26 28.52 -14.70
CA SER A 71 -9.60 27.13 -14.34
C SER A 71 -8.32 26.35 -14.01
N GLY A 72 -8.37 25.47 -13.01
CA GLY A 72 -7.24 24.61 -12.67
C GLY A 72 -6.82 23.64 -13.77
N GLY A 73 -5.60 23.14 -13.67
CA GLY A 73 -5.08 22.13 -14.58
C GLY A 73 -5.77 20.77 -14.44
N LEU A 74 -5.68 19.95 -15.49
CA LEU A 74 -6.32 18.64 -15.52
C LEU A 74 -5.92 17.75 -14.32
N LEU A 75 -4.62 17.69 -14.03
CA LEU A 75 -4.12 16.83 -12.97
C LEU A 75 -4.42 17.40 -11.57
N TYR A 76 -4.58 18.71 -11.44
CA TYR A 76 -5.10 19.33 -10.22
C TYR A 76 -6.50 18.81 -9.86
N TYR A 77 -7.44 18.75 -10.84
CA TYR A 77 -8.76 18.19 -10.59
C TYR A 77 -8.73 16.69 -10.27
N LEU A 78 -7.90 15.94 -10.96
CA LEU A 78 -7.74 14.50 -10.66
C LEU A 78 -7.15 14.28 -9.25
N TYR A 79 -6.22 15.12 -8.84
CA TYR A 79 -5.60 15.05 -7.50
C TYR A 79 -6.63 15.25 -6.38
N GLN A 80 -7.72 16.00 -6.62
CA GLN A 80 -8.79 16.13 -5.62
C GLN A 80 -9.38 14.76 -5.21
N GLY A 81 -9.39 13.78 -6.11
CA GLY A 81 -9.81 12.41 -5.78
C GLY A 81 -8.84 11.68 -4.84
N VAL A 82 -7.56 12.10 -4.79
CA VAL A 82 -6.58 11.64 -3.81
C VAL A 82 -6.74 12.38 -2.50
N GLY A 83 -6.70 13.73 -2.53
CA GLY A 83 -6.80 14.58 -1.36
C GLY A 83 -8.08 14.38 -0.54
N THR A 84 -9.21 14.14 -1.21
CA THR A 84 -10.50 13.82 -0.56
C THR A 84 -10.62 12.36 -0.09
N GLY A 85 -9.64 11.49 -0.41
CA GLY A 85 -9.68 10.07 -0.05
C GLY A 85 -10.59 9.19 -0.91
N ILE A 86 -11.20 9.74 -1.98
CA ILE A 86 -12.11 8.99 -2.87
C ILE A 86 -11.39 7.82 -3.56
N PHE A 87 -10.24 8.07 -4.19
CA PHE A 87 -9.52 7.02 -4.91
C PHE A 87 -9.01 5.91 -3.97
N PRO A 88 -8.39 6.19 -2.82
CA PRO A 88 -8.04 5.14 -1.85
C PRO A 88 -9.24 4.30 -1.42
N ALA A 89 -10.38 4.93 -1.10
CA ALA A 89 -11.59 4.21 -0.70
C ALA A 89 -12.12 3.30 -1.83
N LEU A 90 -12.12 3.76 -3.07
CA LEU A 90 -12.51 2.96 -4.23
C LEU A 90 -11.53 1.81 -4.52
N ILE A 91 -10.23 1.99 -4.29
CA ILE A 91 -9.26 0.88 -4.36
C ILE A 91 -9.59 -0.17 -3.30
N PHE A 92 -9.94 0.23 -2.08
CA PHE A 92 -10.36 -0.72 -1.04
C PHE A 92 -11.63 -1.50 -1.44
N LEU A 93 -12.59 -0.85 -2.09
CA LEU A 93 -13.76 -1.53 -2.66
C LEU A 93 -13.36 -2.60 -3.67
N CYS A 94 -12.49 -2.26 -4.62
CA CYS A 94 -11.98 -3.18 -5.63
C CYS A 94 -11.14 -4.31 -5.01
N LEU A 95 -10.29 -3.98 -4.04
CA LEU A 95 -9.48 -4.95 -3.30
C LEU A 95 -10.35 -5.94 -2.53
N GLY A 96 -11.45 -5.47 -1.92
CA GLY A 96 -12.43 -6.33 -1.27
C GLY A 96 -13.08 -7.33 -2.23
N ALA A 97 -13.42 -6.88 -3.44
CA ALA A 97 -13.97 -7.76 -4.48
C ALA A 97 -12.94 -8.79 -5.00
N SER A 98 -11.66 -8.42 -5.07
CA SER A 98 -10.60 -9.33 -5.54
C SER A 98 -10.04 -10.26 -4.47
N THR A 99 -10.34 -10.02 -3.19
CA THR A 99 -9.75 -10.74 -2.05
C THR A 99 -10.65 -11.86 -1.53
N ASP A 100 -10.10 -13.08 -1.40
CA ASP A 100 -10.77 -14.18 -0.71
C ASP A 100 -10.44 -14.15 0.79
N PHE A 101 -11.43 -13.85 1.62
CA PHE A 101 -11.32 -13.87 3.09
C PHE A 101 -11.52 -15.27 3.68
N GLY A 102 -11.81 -16.29 2.87
CA GLY A 102 -11.99 -17.68 3.31
C GLY A 102 -10.86 -18.19 4.19
N PRO A 103 -9.58 -18.01 3.85
CA PRO A 103 -8.45 -18.44 4.69
C PRO A 103 -8.45 -17.81 6.09
N LEU A 104 -8.82 -16.53 6.21
CA LEU A 104 -8.95 -15.84 7.48
C LEU A 104 -10.14 -16.35 8.31
N ILE A 105 -11.29 -16.54 7.67
CA ILE A 105 -12.50 -17.08 8.31
C ILE A 105 -12.26 -18.52 8.78
N ALA A 106 -11.56 -19.33 7.98
CA ALA A 106 -11.22 -20.71 8.33
C ALA A 106 -10.27 -20.80 9.53
N ASN A 107 -9.36 -19.84 9.69
CA ASN A 107 -8.39 -19.78 10.80
C ASN A 107 -8.26 -18.37 11.37
N PRO A 108 -9.20 -17.92 12.22
CA PRO A 108 -9.17 -16.56 12.79
C PRO A 108 -7.92 -16.25 13.62
N LYS A 109 -7.18 -17.26 14.08
CA LYS A 109 -5.91 -17.05 14.82
C LYS A 109 -4.85 -16.34 13.96
N THR A 110 -4.98 -16.35 12.63
CA THR A 110 -4.11 -15.63 11.71
C THR A 110 -4.25 -14.10 11.83
N LEU A 111 -5.33 -13.60 12.44
CA LEU A 111 -5.45 -12.18 12.84
C LEU A 111 -4.29 -11.73 13.75
N LEU A 112 -3.79 -12.62 14.62
CA LEU A 112 -2.65 -12.31 15.48
C LEU A 112 -1.37 -12.07 14.69
N LEU A 113 -1.19 -12.75 13.54
CA LEU A 113 -0.04 -12.57 12.66
C LEU A 113 -0.13 -11.24 11.90
N GLY A 114 -1.31 -10.92 11.36
CA GLY A 114 -1.58 -9.62 10.75
C GLY A 114 -1.42 -8.47 11.74
N GLY A 115 -1.98 -8.61 12.95
CA GLY A 115 -1.84 -7.62 14.03
C GLY A 115 -0.38 -7.43 14.47
N ALA A 116 0.39 -8.51 14.59
CA ALA A 116 1.80 -8.42 14.94
C ALA A 116 2.63 -7.68 13.87
N ALA A 117 2.31 -7.84 12.60
CA ALA A 117 2.99 -7.11 11.54
C ALA A 117 2.76 -5.58 11.62
N GLN A 118 1.65 -5.12 12.24
CA GLN A 118 1.41 -3.68 12.44
C GLN A 118 2.39 -3.02 13.43
N PHE A 119 3.22 -3.79 14.16
CA PHE A 119 4.32 -3.20 14.92
C PHE A 119 5.26 -2.36 14.04
N GLY A 120 5.36 -2.64 12.75
CA GLY A 120 6.08 -1.80 11.79
C GLY A 120 5.53 -0.38 11.72
N ILE A 121 4.21 -0.21 11.76
CA ILE A 121 3.53 1.10 11.78
C ILE A 121 3.97 1.90 13.02
N PHE A 122 3.88 1.31 14.19
CA PHE A 122 4.25 1.98 15.43
C PHE A 122 5.76 2.25 15.52
N ALA A 123 6.60 1.34 15.02
CA ALA A 123 8.04 1.55 14.97
C ALA A 123 8.42 2.77 14.11
N ALA A 124 7.80 2.94 12.95
CA ALA A 124 8.03 4.12 12.11
C ALA A 124 7.45 5.39 12.75
N PHE A 125 6.26 5.32 13.35
CA PHE A 125 5.66 6.45 14.08
C PHE A 125 6.59 6.98 15.17
N PHE A 126 7.04 6.12 16.08
CA PHE A 126 7.95 6.53 17.14
C PHE A 126 9.33 6.93 16.60
N GLY A 127 9.81 6.30 15.53
CA GLY A 127 11.02 6.71 14.84
C GLY A 127 10.92 8.13 14.30
N ALA A 128 9.84 8.47 13.60
CA ALA A 128 9.60 9.81 13.05
C ALA A 128 9.52 10.87 14.17
N ILE A 129 8.81 10.59 15.26
CA ILE A 129 8.78 11.45 16.46
C ILE A 129 10.20 11.68 17.01
N ALA A 130 11.01 10.62 17.10
CA ALA A 130 12.37 10.72 17.62
C ALA A 130 13.30 11.56 16.74
N PHE A 131 13.02 11.66 15.43
CA PHE A 131 13.70 12.56 14.50
C PHE A 131 13.12 13.99 14.47
N GLY A 132 12.13 14.31 15.32
CA GLY A 132 11.58 15.65 15.49
C GLY A 132 10.44 15.99 14.53
N MET A 133 9.88 15.03 13.81
CA MET A 133 8.69 15.24 12.97
C MET A 133 7.45 15.48 13.84
N SER A 134 6.48 16.25 13.32
CA SER A 134 5.22 16.47 14.00
C SER A 134 4.43 15.17 14.21
N PRO A 135 3.52 15.11 15.20
CA PRO A 135 2.70 13.92 15.42
C PRO A 135 1.89 13.49 14.19
N ASN A 136 1.37 14.46 13.42
CA ASN A 136 0.59 14.19 12.20
C ASN A 136 1.47 13.58 11.09
N GLU A 137 2.64 14.19 10.82
CA GLU A 137 3.61 13.62 9.86
C GLU A 137 4.08 12.25 10.29
N SER A 138 4.41 12.09 11.58
CA SER A 138 4.85 10.81 12.14
C SER A 138 3.78 9.73 12.00
N ALA A 139 2.51 10.07 12.21
CA ALA A 139 1.39 9.16 12.00
C ALA A 139 1.25 8.76 10.53
N ALA A 140 1.33 9.74 9.61
CA ALA A 140 1.28 9.48 8.17
C ALA A 140 2.45 8.58 7.71
N ILE A 141 3.68 8.85 8.17
CA ILE A 141 4.86 8.02 7.90
C ILE A 141 4.71 6.63 8.51
N GLY A 142 4.18 6.56 9.74
CA GLY A 142 3.93 5.29 10.42
C GLY A 142 3.13 4.32 9.56
N ILE A 143 2.06 4.80 8.91
CA ILE A 143 1.16 3.95 8.11
C ILE A 143 1.90 3.23 6.98
N ILE A 144 3.01 3.77 6.44
CA ILE A 144 3.85 3.09 5.43
C ILE A 144 4.26 1.69 5.92
N GLY A 145 4.50 1.54 7.23
CA GLY A 145 4.94 0.28 7.84
C GLY A 145 3.94 -0.87 7.73
N GLY A 146 2.67 -0.58 7.42
CA GLY A 146 1.66 -1.59 7.10
C GLY A 146 1.88 -2.24 5.73
N ALA A 147 2.72 -1.64 4.86
CA ALA A 147 2.93 -2.03 3.47
C ALA A 147 1.62 -2.07 2.66
N ASP A 148 0.79 -1.06 2.87
CA ASP A 148 -0.51 -0.87 2.23
C ASP A 148 -0.54 0.52 1.58
N GLY A 149 -0.28 0.57 0.28
CA GLY A 149 -0.19 1.83 -0.47
C GLY A 149 -1.45 2.69 -0.37
N PRO A 150 -2.65 2.15 -0.67
CA PRO A 150 -3.90 2.89 -0.54
C PRO A 150 -4.17 3.44 0.87
N THR A 151 -3.89 2.66 1.92
CA THR A 151 -4.02 3.12 3.32
C THR A 151 -3.01 4.24 3.63
N ALA A 152 -1.76 4.11 3.16
CA ALA A 152 -0.73 5.13 3.37
C ALA A 152 -1.11 6.45 2.69
N ILE A 153 -1.64 6.41 1.46
CA ILE A 153 -2.14 7.58 0.75
C ILE A 153 -3.32 8.20 1.49
N TYR A 154 -4.31 7.39 1.89
CA TYR A 154 -5.47 7.88 2.63
C TYR A 154 -5.07 8.56 3.95
N GLY A 155 -4.19 7.91 4.72
CA GLY A 155 -3.67 8.48 5.95
C GLY A 155 -2.91 9.79 5.73
N ALA A 156 -2.01 9.82 4.74
CA ALA A 156 -1.24 11.00 4.42
C ALA A 156 -2.11 12.16 3.92
N SER A 157 -3.12 11.89 3.09
CA SER A 157 -4.04 12.93 2.60
C SER A 157 -4.84 13.61 3.71
N GLN A 158 -5.08 12.92 4.81
CA GLN A 158 -5.84 13.46 5.95
C GLN A 158 -4.95 14.04 7.05
N LEU A 159 -3.73 13.52 7.24
CA LEU A 159 -2.85 13.86 8.35
C LEU A 159 -1.73 14.84 7.97
N ALA A 160 -1.15 14.68 6.76
CA ALA A 160 0.03 15.42 6.32
C ALA A 160 0.11 15.46 4.79
N GLU A 161 -0.79 16.22 4.17
CA GLU A 161 -0.94 16.29 2.71
C GLU A 161 0.36 16.71 2.00
N HIS A 162 1.14 17.62 2.61
CA HIS A 162 2.39 18.13 2.04
C HIS A 162 3.48 17.08 1.84
N ILE A 163 3.46 15.94 2.59
CA ILE A 163 4.39 14.82 2.40
C ILE A 163 3.74 13.61 1.70
N LEU A 164 2.48 13.73 1.29
CA LEU A 164 1.74 12.65 0.61
C LEU A 164 2.48 12.10 -0.61
N PRO A 165 3.06 12.93 -1.51
CA PRO A 165 3.78 12.43 -2.67
C PRO A 165 4.94 11.51 -2.29
N THR A 166 5.72 11.92 -1.32
CA THR A 166 6.86 11.14 -0.80
C THR A 166 6.40 9.81 -0.16
N ILE A 167 5.34 9.87 0.66
CA ILE A 167 4.76 8.67 1.30
C ILE A 167 4.27 7.68 0.24
N ALA A 168 3.58 8.16 -0.79
CA ALA A 168 3.06 7.29 -1.84
C ALA A 168 4.18 6.62 -2.65
N ILE A 169 5.19 7.38 -3.07
CA ILE A 169 6.36 6.82 -3.79
C ILE A 169 7.08 5.79 -2.91
N ALA A 170 7.30 6.10 -1.63
CA ALA A 170 7.92 5.20 -0.67
C ALA A 170 7.10 3.91 -0.53
N ALA A 171 5.80 4.00 -0.22
CA ALA A 171 4.92 2.86 0.02
C ALA A 171 4.88 1.89 -1.17
N TYR A 172 4.71 2.40 -2.40
CA TYR A 172 4.67 1.55 -3.59
C TYR A 172 6.05 1.00 -3.97
N SER A 173 7.12 1.77 -3.77
CA SER A 173 8.48 1.26 -3.99
C SER A 173 8.80 0.08 -3.06
N TYR A 174 8.37 0.13 -1.79
CA TYR A 174 8.59 -0.98 -0.85
C TYR A 174 7.74 -2.19 -1.16
N MET A 175 6.49 -2.00 -1.62
CA MET A 175 5.67 -3.11 -2.09
C MET A 175 6.39 -3.88 -3.22
N ALA A 176 6.99 -3.18 -4.18
CA ALA A 176 7.78 -3.78 -5.24
C ALA A 176 9.02 -4.54 -4.73
N LEU A 177 9.59 -4.12 -3.59
CA LEU A 177 10.78 -4.74 -2.99
C LEU A 177 10.48 -5.90 -2.02
N VAL A 178 9.20 -6.20 -1.74
CA VAL A 178 8.79 -7.32 -0.86
C VAL A 178 9.52 -8.63 -1.19
N PRO A 179 9.60 -9.09 -2.47
CA PRO A 179 10.28 -10.33 -2.82
C PRO A 179 11.80 -10.32 -2.58
N ILE A 180 12.38 -9.13 -2.41
CA ILE A 180 13.82 -8.96 -2.17
C ILE A 180 14.11 -8.84 -0.68
N ILE A 181 13.30 -8.07 0.05
CA ILE A 181 13.52 -7.74 1.47
C ILE A 181 13.11 -8.87 2.40
N GLN A 182 11.97 -9.52 2.15
CA GLN A 182 11.45 -10.53 3.07
C GLN A 182 12.27 -11.82 3.15
N PRO A 183 12.75 -12.44 2.04
CA PRO A 183 13.44 -13.73 2.11
C PRO A 183 14.68 -13.75 3.00
N PRO A 184 15.59 -12.76 2.99
CA PRO A 184 16.72 -12.72 3.91
C PRO A 184 16.29 -12.68 5.38
N ILE A 185 15.26 -11.89 5.72
CA ILE A 185 14.72 -11.78 7.08
C ILE A 185 14.11 -13.10 7.52
N MET A 186 13.29 -13.71 6.65
CA MET A 186 12.68 -15.02 6.90
C MET A 186 13.72 -16.09 7.21
N ARG A 187 14.80 -16.14 6.42
CA ARG A 187 15.88 -17.11 6.61
C ARG A 187 16.71 -16.84 7.87
N ALA A 188 16.94 -15.56 8.21
CA ALA A 188 17.68 -15.17 9.40
C ALA A 188 16.93 -15.51 10.68
N LEU A 189 15.61 -15.35 10.70
CA LEU A 189 14.79 -15.53 11.89
C LEU A 189 14.21 -16.95 12.07
N THR A 190 14.27 -17.81 11.05
CA THR A 190 13.71 -19.16 11.13
C THR A 190 14.76 -20.24 10.89
N THR A 191 14.64 -21.36 11.60
CA THR A 191 15.51 -22.52 11.38
C THR A 191 15.06 -23.31 10.13
N LYS A 192 15.92 -24.16 9.59
CA LYS A 192 15.57 -25.04 8.46
C LYS A 192 14.41 -25.96 8.79
N GLU A 193 14.32 -26.46 10.02
CA GLU A 193 13.25 -27.37 10.46
C GLU A 193 11.91 -26.63 10.58
N GLU A 194 11.91 -25.41 11.14
CA GLU A 194 10.70 -24.57 11.20
C GLU A 194 10.14 -24.29 9.79
N ARG A 195 11.01 -24.01 8.81
CA ARG A 195 10.59 -23.73 7.42
C ARG A 195 10.03 -24.96 6.69
N LYS A 196 10.45 -26.19 7.08
CA LYS A 196 9.95 -27.44 6.48
C LYS A 196 8.57 -27.85 6.97
N THR A 197 8.03 -27.20 8.00
CA THR A 197 6.73 -27.54 8.59
C THR A 197 5.62 -27.48 7.54
N VAL A 198 4.98 -28.61 7.30
CA VAL A 198 3.80 -28.72 6.43
C VAL A 198 2.55 -28.47 7.27
N MET A 199 1.74 -27.52 6.85
CA MET A 199 0.49 -27.21 7.54
C MET A 199 -0.65 -28.07 7.03
N THR A 200 -1.55 -28.48 7.93
CA THR A 200 -2.76 -29.21 7.57
C THR A 200 -3.75 -28.31 6.86
N GLN A 201 -4.49 -28.86 5.91
CA GLN A 201 -5.51 -28.13 5.16
C GLN A 201 -6.50 -27.42 6.10
N ALA A 202 -6.83 -26.17 5.78
CA ALA A 202 -7.82 -25.41 6.52
C ALA A 202 -9.24 -26.02 6.35
N ARG A 203 -10.13 -25.79 7.32
CA ARG A 203 -11.52 -26.21 7.19
C ARG A 203 -12.22 -25.52 6.02
N PRO A 204 -13.21 -26.14 5.40
CA PRO A 204 -14.06 -25.47 4.44
C PRO A 204 -14.87 -24.36 5.12
N VAL A 205 -15.09 -23.24 4.43
CA VAL A 205 -15.90 -22.12 4.88
C VAL A 205 -17.23 -22.14 4.16
N SER A 206 -18.32 -22.05 4.91
CA SER A 206 -19.66 -22.03 4.32
C SER A 206 -19.98 -20.67 3.66
N LYS A 207 -20.89 -20.68 2.69
CA LYS A 207 -21.37 -19.44 2.04
C LYS A 207 -21.97 -18.45 3.04
N LYS A 208 -22.66 -18.95 4.06
CA LYS A 208 -23.22 -18.11 5.13
C LYS A 208 -22.14 -17.36 5.91
N GLU A 209 -21.05 -18.06 6.28
CA GLU A 209 -19.92 -17.42 6.97
C GLU A 209 -19.29 -16.32 6.10
N LYS A 210 -19.12 -16.57 4.81
CA LYS A 210 -18.55 -15.62 3.86
C LYS A 210 -19.42 -14.36 3.66
N ILE A 211 -20.74 -14.48 3.72
CA ILE A 211 -21.68 -13.35 3.63
C ILE A 211 -21.78 -12.59 4.96
N ILE A 212 -21.79 -13.29 6.09
CA ILE A 212 -21.91 -12.67 7.42
C ILE A 212 -20.62 -11.92 7.80
N PHE A 213 -19.47 -12.45 7.41
CA PHE A 213 -18.16 -11.91 7.76
C PHE A 213 -17.98 -10.42 7.43
N PRO A 214 -18.18 -9.95 6.18
CA PRO A 214 -18.00 -8.54 5.84
C PRO A 214 -18.97 -7.61 6.61
N ILE A 215 -20.21 -8.05 6.84
CA ILE A 215 -21.19 -7.29 7.61
C ILE A 215 -20.74 -7.17 9.08
N ALA A 216 -20.34 -8.29 9.67
CA ALA A 216 -19.89 -8.33 11.07
C ALA A 216 -18.62 -7.49 11.30
N VAL A 217 -17.64 -7.57 10.38
CA VAL A 217 -16.40 -6.77 10.46
C VAL A 217 -16.71 -5.29 10.31
N THR A 218 -17.58 -4.89 9.37
CA THR A 218 -17.99 -3.49 9.19
C THR A 218 -18.64 -2.93 10.44
N LEU A 219 -19.60 -3.66 11.03
CA LEU A 219 -20.26 -3.24 12.26
C LEU A 219 -19.28 -3.17 13.44
N PHE A 220 -18.45 -4.19 13.62
CA PHE A 220 -17.50 -4.25 14.73
C PHE A 220 -16.49 -3.11 14.65
N VAL A 221 -15.83 -2.94 13.50
CA VAL A 221 -14.82 -1.90 13.31
C VAL A 221 -15.44 -0.51 13.31
N GLY A 222 -16.57 -0.31 12.63
CA GLY A 222 -17.25 0.99 12.56
C GLY A 222 -17.77 1.49 13.91
N LEU A 223 -18.20 0.59 14.79
CA LEU A 223 -18.63 0.96 16.14
C LEU A 223 -17.46 1.23 17.09
N LEU A 224 -16.33 0.53 16.93
CA LEU A 224 -15.16 0.71 17.79
C LEU A 224 -14.23 1.85 17.33
N ILE A 225 -14.04 1.99 16.03
CA ILE A 225 -13.10 2.95 15.42
C ILE A 225 -13.80 3.61 14.22
N PRO A 226 -14.68 4.60 14.45
CA PRO A 226 -15.47 5.23 13.38
C PRO A 226 -14.64 5.75 12.21
N SER A 227 -13.46 6.29 12.46
CA SER A 227 -12.54 6.81 11.44
C SER A 227 -11.95 5.73 10.50
N ALA A 228 -11.95 4.45 10.90
CA ALA A 228 -11.57 3.33 10.02
C ALA A 228 -12.71 2.88 9.09
N THR A 229 -13.93 3.36 9.30
CA THR A 229 -15.13 2.86 8.59
C THR A 229 -15.04 3.09 7.09
N THR A 230 -14.46 4.20 6.65
CA THR A 230 -14.30 4.49 5.22
C THR A 230 -13.54 3.38 4.50
N LEU A 231 -12.35 3.02 4.97
CA LEU A 231 -11.51 2.01 4.31
C LEU A 231 -12.05 0.60 4.54
N VAL A 232 -12.31 0.23 5.80
CA VAL A 232 -12.80 -1.12 6.13
C VAL A 232 -14.19 -1.37 5.56
N GLY A 233 -15.08 -0.38 5.61
CA GLY A 233 -16.42 -0.50 5.04
C GLY A 233 -16.40 -0.72 3.53
N MET A 234 -15.57 0.02 2.79
CA MET A 234 -15.42 -0.18 1.35
C MET A 234 -14.80 -1.53 1.00
N LEU A 235 -13.78 -1.97 1.76
CA LEU A 235 -13.21 -3.31 1.63
C LEU A 235 -14.27 -4.40 1.83
N MET A 236 -15.06 -4.27 2.88
CA MET A 236 -16.10 -5.24 3.21
C MET A 236 -17.28 -5.19 2.24
N LEU A 237 -17.63 -4.03 1.72
CA LEU A 237 -18.64 -3.90 0.66
C LEU A 237 -18.21 -4.65 -0.61
N GLY A 238 -16.96 -4.47 -1.05
CA GLY A 238 -16.43 -5.21 -2.20
C GLY A 238 -16.47 -6.71 -1.98
N ASN A 239 -16.08 -7.17 -0.80
CA ASN A 239 -16.14 -8.58 -0.45
C ASN A 239 -17.58 -9.12 -0.41
N LEU A 240 -18.52 -8.37 0.15
CA LEU A 240 -19.94 -8.74 0.17
C LEU A 240 -20.52 -8.87 -1.25
N ILE A 241 -20.18 -7.94 -2.15
CA ILE A 241 -20.60 -8.00 -3.56
C ILE A 241 -20.10 -9.30 -4.19
N ARG A 242 -18.83 -9.65 -4.01
CA ARG A 242 -18.24 -10.89 -4.51
C ARG A 242 -18.92 -12.12 -3.93
N GLU A 243 -18.98 -12.25 -2.61
CA GLU A 243 -19.45 -13.47 -1.93
C GLU A 243 -20.96 -13.65 -1.98
N SER A 244 -21.72 -12.61 -2.39
CA SER A 244 -23.17 -12.69 -2.57
C SER A 244 -23.58 -13.62 -3.72
N ASP A 245 -22.74 -13.68 -4.79
CA ASP A 245 -22.99 -14.39 -6.07
C ASP A 245 -24.26 -13.95 -6.83
N VAL A 246 -24.93 -12.88 -6.39
CA VAL A 246 -26.16 -12.41 -7.04
C VAL A 246 -25.90 -11.33 -8.09
N VAL A 247 -24.73 -10.73 -8.08
CA VAL A 247 -24.30 -9.66 -9.00
C VAL A 247 -22.90 -9.93 -9.59
N PRO A 248 -22.70 -11.07 -10.30
CA PRO A 248 -21.38 -11.49 -10.76
C PRO A 248 -20.73 -10.51 -11.73
N LEU A 249 -21.50 -9.80 -12.55
CA LEU A 249 -20.98 -8.80 -13.47
C LEU A 249 -20.42 -7.58 -12.72
N LEU A 250 -21.06 -7.17 -11.63
CA LEU A 250 -20.57 -6.08 -10.79
C LEU A 250 -19.29 -6.49 -10.07
N ALA A 251 -19.24 -7.70 -9.50
CA ALA A 251 -18.04 -8.24 -8.86
C ALA A 251 -16.87 -8.27 -9.85
N ASN A 252 -17.07 -8.80 -11.05
CA ASN A 252 -16.04 -8.84 -12.10
C ASN A 252 -15.58 -7.43 -12.53
N THR A 253 -16.51 -6.47 -12.64
CA THR A 253 -16.18 -5.08 -12.98
C THR A 253 -15.29 -4.45 -11.91
N LEU A 254 -15.59 -4.64 -10.62
CA LEU A 254 -14.77 -4.15 -9.51
C LEU A 254 -13.38 -4.79 -9.50
N GLU A 255 -13.33 -6.11 -9.67
CA GLU A 255 -12.08 -6.87 -9.61
C GLU A 255 -11.11 -6.53 -10.74
N ASN A 256 -11.61 -6.19 -11.92
CA ASN A 256 -10.83 -5.97 -13.13
C ASN A 256 -10.90 -4.51 -13.60
N SER A 257 -11.94 -4.12 -14.30
CA SER A 257 -11.99 -2.83 -15.02
C SER A 257 -11.88 -1.63 -14.09
N MET A 258 -12.65 -1.62 -13.01
CA MET A 258 -12.65 -0.49 -12.08
C MET A 258 -11.33 -0.39 -11.31
N MET A 259 -10.76 -1.52 -10.88
CA MET A 259 -9.46 -1.56 -10.21
C MET A 259 -8.40 -0.88 -11.08
N TYR A 260 -8.30 -1.22 -12.37
CA TYR A 260 -7.30 -0.64 -13.26
C TYR A 260 -7.54 0.85 -13.53
N ILE A 261 -8.81 1.26 -13.74
CA ILE A 261 -9.15 2.67 -13.96
C ILE A 261 -8.74 3.51 -12.74
N ILE A 262 -9.14 3.10 -11.53
CA ILE A 262 -8.81 3.85 -10.31
C ILE A 262 -7.30 3.83 -10.05
N THR A 263 -6.62 2.72 -10.36
CA THR A 263 -5.16 2.63 -10.22
C THR A 263 -4.43 3.63 -11.13
N ILE A 264 -4.90 3.82 -12.38
CA ILE A 264 -4.35 4.83 -13.30
C ILE A 264 -4.60 6.24 -12.74
N LEU A 265 -5.85 6.55 -12.36
CA LEU A 265 -6.22 7.87 -11.85
C LEU A 265 -5.44 8.22 -10.57
N LEU A 266 -5.35 7.28 -9.63
CA LEU A 266 -4.59 7.46 -8.40
C LEU A 266 -3.10 7.59 -8.70
N GLY A 267 -2.53 6.71 -9.51
CA GLY A 267 -1.11 6.72 -9.82
C GLY A 267 -0.66 8.00 -10.52
N VAL A 268 -1.40 8.44 -11.55
CA VAL A 268 -1.08 9.69 -12.27
C VAL A 268 -1.20 10.90 -11.34
N SER A 269 -2.27 10.96 -10.53
CA SER A 269 -2.49 12.08 -9.60
C SER A 269 -1.41 12.17 -8.54
N VAL A 270 -1.05 11.02 -7.92
CA VAL A 270 0.03 10.93 -6.93
C VAL A 270 1.39 11.27 -7.55
N GLY A 271 1.67 10.76 -8.74
CA GLY A 271 2.88 11.12 -9.47
C GLY A 271 2.95 12.61 -9.77
N ALA A 272 1.83 13.21 -10.17
CA ALA A 272 1.76 14.62 -10.50
C ALA A 272 1.92 15.55 -9.28
N SER A 273 1.58 15.10 -8.09
CA SER A 273 1.81 15.88 -6.86
C SER A 273 3.28 15.87 -6.39
N ALA A 274 4.13 15.04 -7.02
CA ALA A 274 5.54 14.93 -6.69
C ALA A 274 6.37 15.98 -7.42
N ASP A 275 6.45 17.19 -6.84
CA ASP A 275 7.26 18.27 -7.35
C ASP A 275 8.74 18.16 -6.94
N ALA A 276 9.60 18.91 -7.62
CA ALA A 276 11.04 18.87 -7.42
C ALA A 276 11.47 19.36 -6.03
N ALA A 277 10.78 20.34 -5.45
CA ALA A 277 11.13 20.90 -4.15
C ALA A 277 10.86 19.88 -3.02
N THR A 278 9.71 19.23 -3.08
CA THR A 278 9.31 18.21 -2.10
C THR A 278 10.19 16.95 -2.19
N LEU A 279 10.39 16.42 -3.40
CA LEU A 279 11.12 15.16 -3.58
C LEU A 279 12.60 15.22 -3.24
N LEU A 280 13.25 16.37 -3.44
CA LEU A 280 14.68 16.54 -3.19
C LEU A 280 14.97 17.08 -1.78
N SER A 281 13.99 17.09 -0.90
CA SER A 281 14.14 17.48 0.50
C SER A 281 14.86 16.42 1.33
N VAL A 282 15.50 16.85 2.42
CA VAL A 282 16.13 15.93 3.40
C VAL A 282 15.06 15.04 4.06
N ASP A 283 13.87 15.59 4.28
CA ASP A 283 12.76 14.86 4.88
C ASP A 283 12.31 13.69 4.01
N THR A 284 12.37 13.81 2.69
CA THR A 284 12.10 12.71 1.76
C THR A 284 13.02 11.51 2.00
N ILE A 285 14.32 11.75 2.20
CA ILE A 285 15.29 10.67 2.48
C ILE A 285 14.96 10.00 3.81
N LEU A 286 14.59 10.79 4.82
CA LEU A 286 14.21 10.29 6.14
C LEU A 286 12.92 9.46 6.07
N ILE A 287 11.89 9.94 5.37
CA ILE A 287 10.63 9.22 5.15
C ILE A 287 10.87 7.89 4.47
N ILE A 288 11.71 7.88 3.41
CA ILE A 288 12.10 6.67 2.70
C ILE A 288 12.83 5.71 3.65
N ALA A 289 13.80 6.17 4.43
CA ALA A 289 14.54 5.31 5.35
C ALA A 289 13.64 4.72 6.45
N LEU A 290 12.78 5.56 7.06
CA LEU A 290 11.83 5.12 8.09
C LEU A 290 10.81 4.13 7.55
N GLY A 291 10.27 4.35 6.35
CA GLY A 291 9.36 3.42 5.71
C GLY A 291 9.99 2.05 5.43
N LEU A 292 11.25 2.02 4.97
CA LEU A 292 11.99 0.77 4.79
C LEU A 292 12.20 0.03 6.12
N LEU A 293 12.62 0.74 7.15
CA LEU A 293 12.79 0.16 8.49
C LEU A 293 11.46 -0.35 9.03
N ALA A 294 10.38 0.40 8.87
CA ALA A 294 9.04 -0.02 9.27
C ALA A 294 8.61 -1.34 8.61
N PHE A 295 8.85 -1.47 7.32
CA PHE A 295 8.54 -2.70 6.59
C PHE A 295 9.38 -3.89 7.08
N ILE A 296 10.67 -3.67 7.39
CA ILE A 296 11.53 -4.69 8.01
C ILE A 296 10.98 -5.09 9.38
N PHE A 297 10.64 -4.13 10.25
CA PHE A 297 10.07 -4.39 11.58
C PHE A 297 8.74 -5.13 11.50
N GLY A 298 7.84 -4.76 10.58
CA GLY A 298 6.59 -5.46 10.33
C GLY A 298 6.81 -6.93 9.95
N THR A 299 7.75 -7.19 9.05
CA THR A 299 8.13 -8.54 8.65
C THR A 299 8.73 -9.33 9.83
N VAL A 300 9.65 -8.73 10.59
CA VAL A 300 10.30 -9.35 11.77
C VAL A 300 9.24 -9.72 12.81
N SER A 301 8.38 -8.80 13.20
CA SER A 301 7.36 -9.03 14.24
C SER A 301 6.34 -10.08 13.82
N GLY A 302 5.91 -10.08 12.55
CA GLY A 302 5.04 -11.12 12.01
C GLY A 302 5.68 -12.51 12.07
N ILE A 303 6.95 -12.66 11.70
CA ILE A 303 7.69 -13.94 11.78
C ILE A 303 7.88 -14.36 13.25
N LEU A 304 8.22 -13.44 14.15
CA LEU A 304 8.37 -13.75 15.58
C LEU A 304 7.06 -14.25 16.19
N MET A 305 5.93 -13.63 15.84
CA MET A 305 4.60 -14.12 16.21
C MET A 305 4.35 -15.51 15.60
N GLY A 306 4.73 -15.73 14.36
CA GLY A 306 4.66 -17.04 13.71
C GLY A 306 5.48 -18.10 14.45
N LYS A 307 6.68 -17.77 14.95
CA LYS A 307 7.49 -18.65 15.80
C LYS A 307 6.84 -18.92 17.15
N LEU A 308 6.22 -17.91 17.75
CA LEU A 308 5.46 -18.10 18.99
C LEU A 308 4.32 -19.09 18.74
N MET A 309 3.56 -18.91 17.65
CA MET A 309 2.48 -19.84 17.28
C MET A 309 3.01 -21.24 16.96
N TYR A 310 4.16 -21.36 16.30
CA TYR A 310 4.83 -22.65 16.08
C TYR A 310 5.09 -23.37 17.41
N LYS A 311 5.65 -22.69 18.40
CA LYS A 311 5.90 -23.26 19.73
C LYS A 311 4.61 -23.64 20.47
N LEU A 312 3.61 -22.74 20.47
CA LEU A 312 2.34 -22.96 21.14
C LEU A 312 1.49 -24.09 20.52
N THR A 313 1.69 -24.37 19.23
CA THR A 313 0.97 -25.41 18.51
C THR A 313 1.77 -26.72 18.34
N ASN A 314 2.91 -26.84 19.03
CA ASN A 314 3.81 -28.01 18.91
C ASN A 314 4.20 -28.30 17.43
N GLY A 315 4.62 -27.26 16.71
CA GLY A 315 5.13 -27.40 15.35
C GLY A 315 4.06 -27.49 14.24
N LYS A 316 2.80 -27.16 14.50
CA LYS A 316 1.73 -27.24 13.50
C LYS A 316 1.61 -26.01 12.60
N VAL A 317 2.09 -24.86 13.03
CA VAL A 317 2.04 -23.60 12.27
C VAL A 317 3.43 -23.28 11.74
N ASN A 318 3.57 -23.10 10.43
CA ASN A 318 4.84 -22.71 9.83
C ASN A 318 5.11 -21.20 10.08
N PRO A 319 6.22 -20.83 10.72
CA PRO A 319 6.52 -19.42 11.01
C PRO A 319 6.62 -18.51 9.80
N LEU A 320 6.91 -19.06 8.61
CA LEU A 320 7.01 -18.27 7.37
C LEU A 320 5.73 -17.53 7.05
N ILE A 321 4.54 -18.06 7.40
CA ILE A 321 3.28 -17.37 7.12
C ILE A 321 3.14 -16.04 7.88
N GLY A 322 3.92 -15.87 8.97
CA GLY A 322 3.95 -14.61 9.72
C GLY A 322 4.49 -13.43 8.91
N SER A 323 5.42 -13.67 7.96
CA SER A 323 5.90 -12.60 7.08
C SER A 323 4.81 -12.05 6.16
N ALA A 324 3.75 -12.81 5.90
CA ALA A 324 2.60 -12.37 5.12
C ALA A 324 1.63 -11.47 5.90
N GLY A 325 1.86 -11.25 7.19
CA GLY A 325 1.06 -10.32 8.00
C GLY A 325 1.14 -8.84 7.57
N VAL A 326 2.12 -8.47 6.77
CA VAL A 326 2.14 -7.16 6.08
C VAL A 326 1.08 -7.14 4.98
N SER A 327 0.52 -5.96 4.70
CA SER A 327 -0.67 -5.81 3.83
C SER A 327 -0.39 -5.88 2.32
N ALA A 328 0.81 -6.27 1.89
CA ALA A 328 1.16 -6.43 0.47
C ALA A 328 0.48 -7.68 -0.12
N VAL A 329 -0.80 -7.57 -0.46
CA VAL A 329 -1.65 -8.66 -0.98
C VAL A 329 -1.57 -8.75 -2.51
N PRO A 330 -1.41 -9.93 -3.10
CA PRO A 330 -1.07 -11.24 -2.50
C PRO A 330 0.44 -11.50 -2.46
N MET A 331 1.27 -10.47 -2.64
CA MET A 331 2.71 -10.60 -2.89
C MET A 331 3.43 -11.24 -1.70
N ALA A 332 3.19 -10.77 -0.47
CA ALA A 332 3.83 -11.33 0.73
C ALA A 332 3.46 -12.79 0.97
N ALA A 333 2.21 -13.18 0.66
CA ALA A 333 1.80 -14.59 0.72
C ALA A 333 2.53 -15.46 -0.32
N ARG A 334 2.75 -14.94 -1.52
CA ARG A 334 3.54 -15.63 -2.58
C ARG A 334 5.01 -15.79 -2.16
N VAL A 335 5.59 -14.81 -1.50
CA VAL A 335 6.96 -14.91 -0.96
C VAL A 335 7.04 -15.99 0.11
N SER A 336 6.07 -16.05 1.04
CA SER A 336 6.00 -17.12 2.04
C SER A 336 5.89 -18.50 1.39
N GLN A 337 5.09 -18.64 0.35
CA GLN A 337 4.96 -19.86 -0.45
C GLN A 337 6.29 -20.24 -1.10
N SER A 338 6.96 -19.29 -1.76
CA SER A 338 8.24 -19.54 -2.45
C SER A 338 9.33 -20.02 -1.49
N GLU A 339 9.47 -19.39 -0.32
CA GLU A 339 10.44 -19.80 0.69
C GLU A 339 10.07 -21.15 1.34
N GLY A 340 8.77 -21.44 1.48
CA GLY A 340 8.28 -22.73 1.96
C GLY A 340 8.64 -23.88 1.02
N ILE A 341 8.40 -23.73 -0.29
CA ILE A 341 8.77 -24.72 -1.31
C ILE A 341 10.28 -24.94 -1.38
N LYS A 342 11.09 -23.89 -1.26
CA LYS A 342 12.56 -24.00 -1.22
C LYS A 342 13.05 -24.82 -0.03
N ALA A 343 12.34 -24.79 1.09
CA ALA A 343 12.68 -25.57 2.27
C ALA A 343 12.19 -27.00 2.19
N ASN A 344 11.01 -27.23 1.62
CA ASN A 344 10.38 -28.54 1.42
C ASN A 344 9.42 -28.45 0.21
N PRO A 345 9.65 -29.22 -0.89
CA PRO A 345 8.82 -29.16 -2.10
C PRO A 345 7.33 -29.45 -1.88
N ASN A 346 6.99 -30.17 -0.81
CA ASN A 346 5.60 -30.49 -0.45
C ASN A 346 4.93 -29.43 0.44
N ASN A 347 5.58 -28.28 0.65
CA ASN A 347 5.11 -27.26 1.58
C ASN A 347 4.29 -26.17 0.86
N TYR A 348 2.98 -26.36 0.79
CA TYR A 348 2.05 -25.43 0.14
C TYR A 348 1.49 -24.44 1.16
N LEU A 349 2.17 -23.29 1.34
CA LEU A 349 1.83 -22.29 2.34
C LEU A 349 0.89 -21.18 1.84
N LEU A 350 0.64 -21.07 0.53
CA LEU A 350 -0.07 -19.91 -0.04
C LEU A 350 -1.41 -19.65 0.64
N MET A 351 -2.27 -20.66 0.72
CA MET A 351 -3.59 -20.52 1.35
C MET A 351 -3.52 -20.19 2.84
N HIS A 352 -2.50 -20.70 3.53
CA HIS A 352 -2.27 -20.41 4.94
C HIS A 352 -1.71 -18.99 5.14
N ALA A 353 -0.87 -18.51 4.23
CA ALA A 353 -0.29 -17.17 4.24
C ALA A 353 -1.29 -16.09 3.81
N MET A 354 -2.32 -16.44 3.02
CA MET A 354 -3.38 -15.49 2.67
C MET A 354 -4.18 -15.04 3.89
N GLY A 355 -4.39 -15.88 4.90
CA GLY A 355 -5.08 -15.51 6.13
C GLY A 355 -4.42 -14.32 6.84
N PRO A 356 -3.14 -14.41 7.25
CA PRO A 356 -2.39 -13.28 7.80
C PRO A 356 -2.30 -12.08 6.87
N ASN A 357 -2.16 -12.31 5.56
CA ASN A 357 -2.00 -11.24 4.58
C ASN A 357 -3.24 -10.35 4.50
N VAL A 358 -4.42 -10.97 4.46
CA VAL A 358 -5.69 -10.25 4.47
C VAL A 358 -5.98 -9.62 5.84
N ALA A 359 -5.58 -10.30 6.94
CA ALA A 359 -5.64 -9.73 8.28
C ALA A 359 -4.79 -8.46 8.41
N GLY A 360 -3.65 -8.40 7.69
CA GLY A 360 -2.81 -7.21 7.58
C GLY A 360 -3.54 -6.01 7.00
N VAL A 361 -4.31 -6.21 5.92
CA VAL A 361 -5.09 -5.12 5.28
C VAL A 361 -6.12 -4.51 6.24
N ILE A 362 -6.85 -5.36 6.96
CA ILE A 362 -7.76 -4.89 8.01
C ILE A 362 -6.97 -4.16 9.10
N GLY A 363 -5.83 -4.72 9.50
CA GLY A 363 -4.95 -4.16 10.53
C GLY A 363 -4.39 -2.80 10.17
N SER A 364 -3.91 -2.59 8.94
CA SER A 364 -3.39 -1.30 8.47
C SER A 364 -4.49 -0.24 8.40
N ALA A 365 -5.68 -0.59 7.88
CA ALA A 365 -6.83 0.32 7.82
C ALA A 365 -7.32 0.71 9.24
N VAL A 366 -7.33 -0.24 10.18
CA VAL A 366 -7.64 0.02 11.59
C VAL A 366 -6.60 0.92 12.24
N ALA A 367 -5.30 0.66 12.03
CA ALA A 367 -4.24 1.50 12.57
C ALA A 367 -4.29 2.93 12.00
N ALA A 368 -4.55 3.09 10.71
CA ALA A 368 -4.78 4.41 10.11
C ALA A 368 -5.98 5.10 10.74
N GLY A 369 -7.09 4.39 10.95
CA GLY A 369 -8.26 4.92 11.64
C GLY A 369 -7.94 5.38 13.07
N ILE A 370 -7.15 4.61 13.82
CA ILE A 370 -6.69 5.01 15.16
C ILE A 370 -5.90 6.31 15.08
N PHE A 371 -4.93 6.42 14.17
CA PHE A 371 -4.14 7.65 14.01
C PHE A 371 -5.02 8.84 13.62
N LEU A 372 -5.99 8.64 12.73
CA LEU A 372 -6.96 9.68 12.38
C LEU A 372 -7.85 10.09 13.56
N SER A 373 -8.17 9.20 14.48
CA SER A 373 -8.93 9.54 15.68
C SER A 373 -8.14 10.38 16.69
N PHE A 374 -6.80 10.25 16.70
CA PHE A 374 -5.94 10.97 17.65
C PHE A 374 -5.31 12.23 17.07
N PHE A 375 -5.07 12.28 15.77
CA PHE A 375 -4.28 13.31 15.13
C PHE A 375 -5.00 14.01 13.95
N GLY A 376 -6.15 13.47 13.48
CA GLY A 376 -6.95 14.01 12.38
C GLY A 376 -7.97 15.04 12.77
#